data_89416fa32024996fe8e96b29155c8378
#
_entry.id   89416fa32024996fe8e96b29155c8378
#
_cell.length_a   1.000
_cell.length_b   1.000
_cell.length_c   1.000
_cell.angle_alpha   90.00
_cell.angle_beta   90.00
_cell.angle_gamma   90.00
#
_symmetry.space_group_name_H-M   'P 1'
#
loop_
_entity.id
_entity.type
_entity.pdbx_description
1 polymer ?
#
loop_
_entity_poly.entity_id
_entity_poly.type
_entity_poly.pdbx_seq_one_letter_code
_entity_poly.pdbx_strand_id
1 'polypeptide(L)'
;MFYLKRKDVRKDGTVPVMGRITIDGGKPAQFSCKMTVDPSLWNTETGRMTGRSVAAQEANKMLDGIRVKINNHYREIVDRDGFVTAEKVKNAFLGLEYRHETLLKVYEQFNSDFDKLVQAGMRAKSTQQKYLTVYDHLKRFLETRYHVSDIALKEIAPAFINDFELYLRTENHCSHNTVWVYLMPLRKMISIAIENGWLLRDPFIKHEISMEETERAFLTNEELKRLMDMRFKKPKYELVRDLFVFCCFTGLSYCELYNLSDDNIRTYFDDHEWIHISRQKTTVLSEVQLLDIPKMIYEKYKGMGEGGKIFPVPKYSSILGTIKKIMKLCGIEKEVTWHIGRHTMATTVCLSNNVPIETVSSILGHKNIRTTQIYAKITKEKVKKDMTALAAQLNSIEEFAGVAI
;
A
#
# COMPACT_ATOMS: atom_id res chain seq x y z
N MET A 1 -14.02 45.69 8.46
CA MET A 1 -13.95 46.90 9.31
C MET A 1 -12.53 47.11 9.77
N PHE A 2 -12.01 48.37 9.71
CA PHE A 2 -10.70 48.72 10.25
C PHE A 2 -10.83 49.53 11.50
N TYR A 3 -9.87 49.39 12.46
CA TYR A 3 -9.91 50.08 13.77
C TYR A 3 -8.48 50.18 14.33
N LEU A 4 -8.29 51.11 15.29
CA LEU A 4 -7.03 51.33 15.97
C LEU A 4 -6.87 50.46 17.21
N LYS A 5 -5.71 49.84 17.42
CA LYS A 5 -5.35 49.15 18.67
C LYS A 5 -4.78 50.13 19.70
N ARG A 6 -5.64 50.97 20.24
CA ARG A 6 -5.29 52.12 21.10
C ARG A 6 -4.47 51.75 22.35
N LYS A 7 -4.39 50.48 22.73
CA LYS A 7 -3.55 50.02 23.86
C LYS A 7 -2.07 49.93 23.51
N ASP A 8 -1.73 49.88 22.23
CA ASP A 8 -0.38 49.66 21.72
C ASP A 8 0.17 50.93 21.04
N VAL A 9 0.25 52.04 21.79
CA VAL A 9 0.83 53.30 21.29
C VAL A 9 2.35 53.13 21.18
N ARG A 10 2.91 53.44 20.01
CA ARG A 10 4.36 53.43 19.79
C ARG A 10 5.04 54.67 20.38
N LYS A 11 6.39 54.59 20.48
CA LYS A 11 7.18 55.71 21.06
C LYS A 11 7.05 57.01 20.26
N ASP A 12 6.70 56.95 18.98
CA ASP A 12 6.45 58.06 18.07
C ASP A 12 4.99 58.59 18.12
N GLY A 13 4.15 58.10 19.04
CA GLY A 13 2.74 58.48 19.20
C GLY A 13 1.81 57.79 18.20
N THR A 14 2.28 57.01 17.27
CA THR A 14 1.45 56.29 16.28
C THR A 14 0.80 55.05 16.89
N VAL A 15 -0.33 54.62 16.31
CA VAL A 15 -1.09 53.44 16.77
C VAL A 15 -1.28 52.42 15.63
N PRO A 16 -1.13 51.10 15.90
CA PRO A 16 -1.35 50.07 14.89
C PRO A 16 -2.82 50.03 14.43
N VAL A 17 -2.98 49.85 13.09
CA VAL A 17 -4.27 49.59 12.47
C VAL A 17 -4.52 48.09 12.40
N MET A 18 -5.72 47.69 12.86
CA MET A 18 -6.21 46.32 12.84
C MET A 18 -7.41 46.19 11.90
N GLY A 19 -7.50 45.05 11.24
CA GLY A 19 -8.67 44.64 10.47
C GLY A 19 -9.52 43.63 11.24
N ARG A 20 -10.85 43.67 11.06
CA ARG A 20 -11.81 42.69 11.55
C ARG A 20 -12.68 42.21 10.40
N ILE A 21 -12.74 40.91 10.22
CA ILE A 21 -13.62 40.23 9.28
C ILE A 21 -14.76 39.60 10.07
N THR A 22 -16.01 39.83 9.63
CA THR A 22 -17.21 39.22 10.20
C THR A 22 -18.04 38.69 9.04
N ILE A 23 -18.52 37.44 9.15
CA ILE A 23 -19.31 36.73 8.13
C ILE A 23 -20.53 36.14 8.83
N ASP A 24 -21.72 36.45 8.35
CA ASP A 24 -23.04 35.89 8.73
C ASP A 24 -23.26 35.71 10.24
N GLY A 25 -22.89 36.73 11.03
CA GLY A 25 -23.03 36.69 12.49
C GLY A 25 -22.08 35.74 13.23
N GLY A 26 -21.18 35.09 12.53
CA GLY A 26 -20.19 34.16 13.10
C GLY A 26 -19.12 34.88 13.95
N LYS A 27 -18.25 34.11 14.58
CA LYS A 27 -17.11 34.60 15.38
C LYS A 27 -16.17 35.46 14.51
N PRO A 28 -15.94 36.76 14.90
CA PRO A 28 -15.08 37.65 14.13
C PRO A 28 -13.60 37.19 14.15
N ALA A 29 -12.89 37.32 13.03
CA ALA A 29 -11.44 37.14 12.94
C ALA A 29 -10.75 38.52 12.86
N GLN A 30 -9.63 38.67 13.59
CA GLN A 30 -8.86 39.91 13.64
C GLN A 30 -7.45 39.67 13.07
N PHE A 31 -6.88 40.70 12.41
CA PHE A 31 -5.54 40.69 11.87
C PHE A 31 -4.89 42.07 11.89
N SER A 32 -3.56 42.11 11.84
CA SER A 32 -2.81 43.37 11.74
C SER A 32 -2.73 43.83 10.29
N CYS A 33 -3.02 45.11 10.04
CA CYS A 33 -2.80 45.70 8.70
C CYS A 33 -1.33 46.03 8.42
N LYS A 34 -0.43 45.76 9.35
CA LYS A 34 1.01 46.04 9.28
C LYS A 34 1.36 47.51 8.99
N MET A 35 0.50 48.41 9.43
CA MET A 35 0.67 49.85 9.33
C MET A 35 0.29 50.54 10.65
N THR A 36 0.84 51.73 10.87
CA THR A 36 0.53 52.59 12.02
C THR A 36 0.14 53.95 11.53
N VAL A 37 -0.73 54.62 12.27
CA VAL A 37 -1.24 55.95 11.93
C VAL A 37 -1.31 56.84 13.16
N ASP A 38 -1.34 58.15 12.94
CA ASP A 38 -1.67 59.12 14.00
C ASP A 38 -3.14 58.97 14.42
N PRO A 39 -3.44 58.67 15.70
CA PRO A 39 -4.79 58.44 16.15
C PRO A 39 -5.67 59.70 16.07
N SER A 40 -5.09 60.92 16.03
CA SER A 40 -5.84 62.20 15.91
C SER A 40 -6.43 62.37 14.52
N LEU A 41 -5.82 61.74 13.51
CA LEU A 41 -6.26 61.77 12.10
C LEU A 41 -7.13 60.60 11.70
N TRP A 42 -7.60 59.79 12.67
CA TRP A 42 -8.37 58.58 12.39
C TRP A 42 -9.88 58.80 12.61
N ASN A 43 -10.68 58.55 11.58
CA ASN A 43 -12.12 58.51 11.72
C ASN A 43 -12.57 57.09 12.11
N THR A 44 -13.14 56.93 13.30
CA THR A 44 -13.57 55.63 13.86
C THR A 44 -14.80 55.05 13.17
N GLU A 45 -15.69 55.91 12.63
CA GLU A 45 -16.92 55.46 11.95
C GLU A 45 -16.62 54.87 10.58
N THR A 46 -15.77 55.54 9.80
CA THR A 46 -15.39 55.11 8.46
C THR A 46 -14.23 54.08 8.46
N GLY A 47 -13.49 54.00 9.56
CA GLY A 47 -12.27 53.19 9.66
C GLY A 47 -11.17 53.67 8.70
N ARG A 48 -10.99 55.00 8.54
CA ARG A 48 -10.12 55.66 7.59
C ARG A 48 -9.36 56.83 8.20
N MET A 49 -8.24 57.17 7.56
CA MET A 49 -7.56 58.45 7.88
C MET A 49 -8.33 59.65 7.28
N THR A 50 -8.41 60.74 8.07
CA THR A 50 -8.95 62.02 7.62
C THR A 50 -7.85 62.91 7.03
N GLY A 51 -8.26 63.89 6.20
CA GLY A 51 -7.33 64.83 5.56
C GLY A 51 -6.90 64.43 4.15
N ARG A 52 -6.18 65.37 3.51
CA ARG A 52 -5.67 65.24 2.11
C ARG A 52 -4.17 65.11 2.03
N SER A 53 -3.47 64.84 3.14
CA SER A 53 -2.02 64.63 3.13
C SER A 53 -1.66 63.36 2.33
N VAL A 54 -0.49 63.35 1.76
CA VAL A 54 0.05 62.16 1.01
C VAL A 54 -0.01 60.93 1.89
N ALA A 55 0.41 61.02 3.15
CA ALA A 55 0.35 59.92 4.11
C ALA A 55 -1.08 59.39 4.34
N ALA A 56 -2.09 60.27 4.42
CA ALA A 56 -3.48 59.84 4.58
C ALA A 56 -4.03 59.16 3.32
N GLN A 57 -3.65 59.67 2.13
CA GLN A 57 -4.04 59.05 0.87
C GLN A 57 -3.39 57.67 0.66
N GLU A 58 -2.11 57.50 0.96
CA GLU A 58 -1.38 56.25 0.87
C GLU A 58 -1.94 55.20 1.88
N ALA A 59 -2.17 55.58 3.12
CA ALA A 59 -2.77 54.72 4.12
C ALA A 59 -4.17 54.23 3.68
N ASN A 60 -5.01 55.14 3.18
CA ASN A 60 -6.37 54.81 2.72
C ASN A 60 -6.31 53.89 1.47
N LYS A 61 -5.41 54.15 0.53
CA LYS A 61 -5.16 53.28 -0.65
C LYS A 61 -4.71 51.86 -0.23
N MET A 62 -3.84 51.75 0.80
CA MET A 62 -3.43 50.48 1.34
C MET A 62 -4.59 49.70 1.98
N LEU A 63 -5.44 50.38 2.74
CA LEU A 63 -6.67 49.78 3.33
C LEU A 63 -7.64 49.30 2.27
N ASP A 64 -7.79 50.04 1.15
CA ASP A 64 -8.60 49.61 0.02
C ASP A 64 -8.02 48.36 -0.64
N GLY A 65 -6.71 48.31 -0.84
CA GLY A 65 -6.02 47.11 -1.36
C GLY A 65 -6.25 45.88 -0.47
N ILE A 66 -6.16 46.04 0.85
CA ILE A 66 -6.48 44.97 1.82
C ILE A 66 -7.93 44.49 1.69
N ARG A 67 -8.89 45.44 1.57
CA ARG A 67 -10.31 45.13 1.42
C ARG A 67 -10.60 44.33 0.14
N VAL A 68 -9.99 44.73 -0.97
CA VAL A 68 -10.13 44.03 -2.26
C VAL A 68 -9.56 42.61 -2.16
N LYS A 69 -8.37 42.41 -1.59
CA LYS A 69 -7.77 41.08 -1.41
C LYS A 69 -8.65 40.17 -0.54
N ILE A 70 -9.18 40.68 0.58
CA ILE A 70 -10.08 39.93 1.47
C ILE A 70 -11.38 39.54 0.74
N ASN A 71 -11.97 40.43 -0.07
CA ASN A 71 -13.16 40.10 -0.85
C ASN A 71 -12.92 39.07 -1.93
N ASN A 72 -11.73 39.09 -2.58
CA ASN A 72 -11.34 38.07 -3.56
C ASN A 72 -11.19 36.71 -2.90
N HIS A 73 -10.47 36.60 -1.79
CA HIS A 73 -10.38 35.35 -1.04
C HIS A 73 -11.73 34.85 -0.52
N TYR A 74 -12.62 35.76 -0.09
CA TYR A 74 -13.97 35.38 0.29
C TYR A 74 -14.72 34.70 -0.86
N ARG A 75 -14.70 35.28 -2.07
CA ARG A 75 -15.35 34.70 -3.25
C ARG A 75 -14.73 33.37 -3.64
N GLU A 76 -13.39 33.29 -3.71
CA GLU A 76 -12.66 32.05 -4.02
C GLU A 76 -13.03 30.91 -3.06
N ILE A 77 -13.16 31.21 -1.74
CA ILE A 77 -13.52 30.22 -0.74
C ILE A 77 -14.99 29.80 -0.87
N VAL A 78 -15.90 30.76 -1.13
CA VAL A 78 -17.34 30.46 -1.34
C VAL A 78 -17.51 29.54 -2.56
N ASP A 79 -16.86 29.89 -3.68
CA ASP A 79 -16.95 29.13 -4.94
C ASP A 79 -16.35 27.72 -4.81
N ARG A 80 -15.28 27.58 -4.02
CA ARG A 80 -14.59 26.29 -3.83
C ARG A 80 -15.26 25.40 -2.80
N ASP A 81 -15.58 25.94 -1.61
CA ASP A 81 -15.94 25.16 -0.42
C ASP A 81 -17.44 25.18 -0.13
N GLY A 82 -18.21 26.10 -0.73
CA GLY A 82 -19.62 26.32 -0.42
C GLY A 82 -19.90 26.80 1.02
N PHE A 83 -18.88 26.88 1.88
CA PHE A 83 -18.94 27.30 3.27
C PHE A 83 -17.72 28.15 3.64
N VAL A 84 -17.98 29.34 4.18
CA VAL A 84 -16.92 30.30 4.51
C VAL A 84 -17.03 30.77 5.96
N THR A 85 -15.88 30.92 6.64
CA THR A 85 -15.78 31.53 7.98
C THR A 85 -14.81 32.70 7.96
N ALA A 86 -14.98 33.66 8.89
CA ALA A 86 -14.06 34.79 9.03
C ALA A 86 -12.61 34.36 9.27
N GLU A 87 -12.40 33.25 9.97
CA GLU A 87 -11.06 32.64 10.20
C GLU A 87 -10.45 32.10 8.92
N LYS A 88 -11.23 31.38 8.07
CA LYS A 88 -10.77 30.92 6.75
C LYS A 88 -10.30 32.09 5.88
N VAL A 89 -11.11 33.14 5.76
CA VAL A 89 -10.75 34.32 4.94
C VAL A 89 -9.54 35.06 5.50
N LYS A 90 -9.42 35.20 6.83
CA LYS A 90 -8.22 35.76 7.46
C LYS A 90 -6.98 34.95 7.13
N ASN A 91 -7.06 33.63 7.26
CA ASN A 91 -5.94 32.73 7.01
C ASN A 91 -5.51 32.78 5.54
N ALA A 92 -6.46 32.79 4.60
CA ALA A 92 -6.19 32.99 3.17
C ALA A 92 -5.46 34.32 2.91
N PHE A 93 -6.02 35.44 3.44
CA PHE A 93 -5.43 36.74 3.29
C PHE A 93 -4.01 36.87 3.88
N LEU A 94 -3.75 36.22 5.01
CA LEU A 94 -2.44 36.20 5.67
C LEU A 94 -1.47 35.17 5.07
N GLY A 95 -1.91 34.39 4.09
CA GLY A 95 -1.15 33.25 3.57
C GLY A 95 -1.00 32.13 4.59
N LEU A 96 -1.81 32.11 5.66
CA LEU A 96 -1.81 31.08 6.69
C LEU A 96 -2.71 29.90 6.33
N GLU A 97 -3.61 30.06 5.37
CA GLU A 97 -4.39 28.98 4.77
C GLU A 97 -3.48 28.02 3.99
N TYR A 98 -2.38 28.55 3.50
CA TYR A 98 -1.25 27.82 2.95
C TYR A 98 -0.09 27.80 3.95
N ARG A 99 -0.27 27.32 5.17
CA ARG A 99 0.81 26.50 5.72
C ARG A 99 0.88 25.34 4.76
N HIS A 100 1.78 25.46 3.80
CA HIS A 100 1.98 24.47 2.78
C HIS A 100 2.13 23.14 3.50
N GLU A 101 1.08 22.31 3.43
CA GLU A 101 1.26 20.95 3.82
C GLU A 101 2.34 20.41 2.88
N THR A 102 3.41 19.94 3.48
CA THR A 102 4.57 19.42 2.77
C THR A 102 4.46 17.92 2.67
N LEU A 103 5.09 17.32 1.68
CA LEU A 103 4.97 15.90 1.39
C LEU A 103 5.39 15.02 2.58
N LEU A 104 6.58 15.26 3.14
CA LEU A 104 7.10 14.44 4.22
C LEU A 104 6.30 14.62 5.50
N LYS A 105 5.83 15.83 5.80
CA LYS A 105 4.99 16.09 6.97
C LYS A 105 3.66 15.32 6.91
N VAL A 106 2.99 15.32 5.75
CA VAL A 106 1.76 14.53 5.55
C VAL A 106 2.06 13.04 5.66
N TYR A 107 3.20 12.62 5.12
CA TYR A 107 3.62 11.23 5.18
C TYR A 107 3.95 10.79 6.63
N GLU A 108 4.59 11.63 7.42
CA GLU A 108 4.88 11.38 8.85
C GLU A 108 3.59 11.22 9.66
N GLN A 109 2.62 12.11 9.45
CA GLN A 109 1.32 12.00 10.10
C GLN A 109 0.62 10.69 9.71
N PHE A 110 0.62 10.34 8.42
CA PHE A 110 0.07 9.07 7.95
C PHE A 110 0.76 7.88 8.61
N ASN A 111 2.10 7.85 8.68
CA ASN A 111 2.86 6.77 9.31
C ASN A 111 2.54 6.66 10.81
N SER A 112 2.39 7.78 11.52
CA SER A 112 2.00 7.81 12.93
C SER A 112 0.62 7.21 13.15
N ASP A 113 -0.35 7.55 12.32
CA ASP A 113 -1.71 7.01 12.43
C ASP A 113 -1.76 5.54 12.00
N PHE A 114 -0.98 5.17 10.99
CA PHE A 114 -0.84 3.76 10.58
C PHE A 114 -0.22 2.89 11.67
N ASP A 115 0.76 3.43 12.43
CA ASP A 115 1.37 2.73 13.57
C ASP A 115 0.32 2.40 14.65
N LYS A 116 -0.55 3.35 14.99
CA LYS A 116 -1.67 3.10 15.92
C LYS A 116 -2.56 1.94 15.46
N LEU A 117 -2.85 1.87 14.15
CA LEU A 117 -3.63 0.77 13.57
C LEU A 117 -2.90 -0.58 13.63
N VAL A 118 -1.57 -0.57 13.50
CA VAL A 118 -0.74 -1.78 13.66
C VAL A 118 -0.73 -2.24 15.11
N GLN A 119 -0.59 -1.32 16.06
CA GLN A 119 -0.63 -1.62 17.50
C GLN A 119 -2.00 -2.17 17.93
N ALA A 120 -3.08 -1.68 17.32
CA ALA A 120 -4.44 -2.19 17.52
C ALA A 120 -4.70 -3.54 16.79
N GLY A 121 -3.71 -4.14 16.10
CA GLY A 121 -3.89 -5.38 15.34
C GLY A 121 -4.72 -5.26 14.05
N MET A 122 -5.11 -4.04 13.67
CA MET A 122 -5.97 -3.79 12.49
C MET A 122 -5.20 -3.78 11.17
N ARG A 123 -3.88 -3.63 11.21
CA ARG A 123 -2.99 -3.59 10.05
C ARG A 123 -1.72 -4.40 10.28
N ALA A 124 -1.15 -4.93 9.17
CA ALA A 124 0.05 -5.76 9.24
C ALA A 124 1.32 -4.88 9.34
N LYS A 125 2.25 -5.25 10.23
CA LYS A 125 3.56 -4.61 10.40
C LYS A 125 4.38 -4.58 9.11
N SER A 126 4.26 -5.61 8.25
CA SER A 126 4.94 -5.65 6.95
C SER A 126 4.45 -4.57 5.98
N THR A 127 3.18 -4.17 6.06
CA THR A 127 2.64 -3.05 5.28
C THR A 127 3.18 -1.72 5.79
N GLN A 128 3.26 -1.53 7.11
CA GLN A 128 3.88 -0.36 7.72
C GLN A 128 5.34 -0.21 7.28
N GLN A 129 6.12 -1.30 7.34
CA GLN A 129 7.51 -1.27 6.94
C GLN A 129 7.71 -0.78 5.50
N LYS A 130 6.79 -1.15 4.58
CA LYS A 130 6.83 -0.65 3.20
C LYS A 130 6.63 0.88 3.15
N TYR A 131 5.68 1.42 3.92
CA TYR A 131 5.48 2.88 3.99
C TYR A 131 6.69 3.60 4.55
N LEU A 132 7.31 3.07 5.62
CA LEU A 132 8.54 3.63 6.20
C LEU A 132 9.70 3.60 5.20
N THR A 133 9.90 2.48 4.50
CA THR A 133 10.94 2.36 3.47
C THR A 133 10.79 3.41 2.37
N VAL A 134 9.55 3.63 1.89
CA VAL A 134 9.30 4.62 0.84
C VAL A 134 9.47 6.06 1.37
N TYR A 135 9.10 6.31 2.62
CA TYR A 135 9.37 7.59 3.28
C TYR A 135 10.87 7.91 3.30
N ASP A 136 11.70 6.93 3.68
CA ASP A 136 13.16 7.09 3.71
C ASP A 136 13.75 7.33 2.31
N HIS A 137 13.22 6.67 1.26
CA HIS A 137 13.61 6.93 -0.12
C HIS A 137 13.22 8.34 -0.57
N LEU A 138 12.00 8.79 -0.25
CA LEU A 138 11.55 10.15 -0.60
C LEU A 138 12.39 11.22 0.10
N LYS A 139 12.71 11.03 1.38
CA LYS A 139 13.56 11.95 2.12
C LYS A 139 14.94 12.09 1.48
N ARG A 140 15.61 10.98 1.19
CA ARG A 140 16.92 10.99 0.51
C ARG A 140 16.85 11.59 -0.88
N PHE A 141 15.80 11.29 -1.64
CA PHE A 141 15.57 11.85 -2.97
C PHE A 141 15.46 13.38 -2.92
N LEU A 142 14.67 13.93 -1.99
CA LEU A 142 14.55 15.37 -1.80
C LEU A 142 15.89 16.02 -1.43
N GLU A 143 16.64 15.40 -0.52
CA GLU A 143 17.95 15.88 -0.10
C GLU A 143 18.97 15.85 -1.23
N THR A 144 19.03 14.79 -2.04
CA THR A 144 20.07 14.57 -3.04
C THR A 144 19.77 15.23 -4.39
N ARG A 145 18.49 15.22 -4.83
CA ARG A 145 18.11 15.72 -6.16
C ARG A 145 17.52 17.13 -6.14
N TYR A 146 16.77 17.46 -5.09
CA TYR A 146 16.10 18.75 -4.96
C TYR A 146 16.82 19.70 -3.99
N HIS A 147 17.79 19.20 -3.20
CA HIS A 147 18.54 19.93 -2.18
C HIS A 147 17.64 20.65 -1.15
N VAL A 148 16.53 20.02 -0.80
CA VAL A 148 15.56 20.51 0.18
C VAL A 148 15.26 19.43 1.23
N SER A 149 14.86 19.85 2.43
CA SER A 149 14.47 18.94 3.50
C SER A 149 13.03 18.40 3.32
N ASP A 150 12.17 19.13 2.59
CA ASP A 150 10.78 18.75 2.29
C ASP A 150 10.28 19.62 1.12
N ILE A 151 9.16 19.24 0.48
CA ILE A 151 8.56 19.95 -0.65
C ILE A 151 7.10 20.27 -0.38
N ALA A 152 6.66 21.49 -0.74
CA ALA A 152 5.26 21.85 -0.65
C ALA A 152 4.42 21.02 -1.63
N LEU A 153 3.29 20.46 -1.17
CA LEU A 153 2.44 19.59 -2.02
C LEU A 153 2.05 20.26 -3.33
N LYS A 154 1.77 21.57 -3.33
CA LYS A 154 1.42 22.35 -4.54
C LYS A 154 2.53 22.39 -5.60
N GLU A 155 3.78 22.12 -5.21
CA GLU A 155 4.96 22.12 -6.12
C GLU A 155 5.18 20.74 -6.76
N ILE A 156 4.44 19.72 -6.32
CA ILE A 156 4.54 18.37 -6.87
C ILE A 156 3.86 18.35 -8.25
N ALA A 157 4.67 18.39 -9.28
CA ALA A 157 4.27 18.30 -10.67
C ALA A 157 4.51 16.87 -11.22
N PRO A 158 4.01 16.52 -12.42
CA PRO A 158 4.32 15.23 -13.06
C PRO A 158 5.82 14.94 -13.20
N ALA A 159 6.66 15.99 -13.40
CA ALA A 159 8.11 15.85 -13.45
C ALA A 159 8.68 15.25 -12.15
N PHE A 160 8.17 15.66 -10.98
CA PHE A 160 8.60 15.10 -9.69
C PHE A 160 8.40 13.59 -9.62
N ILE A 161 7.29 13.08 -10.14
CA ILE A 161 7.00 11.63 -10.15
C ILE A 161 7.98 10.88 -11.04
N ASN A 162 8.26 11.42 -12.23
CA ASN A 162 9.23 10.86 -13.17
C ASN A 162 10.67 10.88 -12.60
N ASP A 163 11.04 11.96 -11.94
CA ASP A 163 12.36 12.11 -11.32
C ASP A 163 12.53 11.12 -10.15
N PHE A 164 11.47 10.92 -9.34
CA PHE A 164 11.50 9.92 -8.27
C PHE A 164 11.57 8.49 -8.81
N GLU A 165 10.83 8.18 -9.88
CA GLU A 165 10.96 6.89 -10.58
C GLU A 165 12.39 6.69 -11.10
N LEU A 166 12.97 7.70 -11.77
CA LEU A 166 14.33 7.64 -12.28
C LEU A 166 15.34 7.40 -11.15
N TYR A 167 15.21 8.13 -10.03
CA TYR A 167 16.04 7.95 -8.84
C TYR A 167 15.97 6.52 -8.29
N LEU A 168 14.76 5.94 -8.19
CA LEU A 168 14.60 4.56 -7.74
C LEU A 168 15.28 3.55 -8.67
N ARG A 169 15.24 3.79 -9.98
CA ARG A 169 15.85 2.89 -10.99
C ARG A 169 17.36 3.03 -11.03
N THR A 170 17.88 4.24 -11.03
CA THR A 170 19.31 4.52 -11.31
C THR A 170 20.17 4.50 -10.04
N GLU A 171 19.72 5.09 -8.95
CA GLU A 171 20.52 5.21 -7.72
C GLU A 171 20.24 4.08 -6.73
N ASN A 172 18.99 3.59 -6.68
CA ASN A 172 18.63 2.48 -5.81
C ASN A 172 18.55 1.12 -6.53
N HIS A 173 18.82 1.09 -7.83
CA HIS A 173 18.83 -0.13 -8.66
C HIS A 173 17.56 -1.00 -8.49
N CYS A 174 16.41 -0.34 -8.27
CA CYS A 174 15.15 -1.04 -8.09
C CYS A 174 14.67 -1.66 -9.40
N SER A 175 14.23 -2.92 -9.35
CA SER A 175 13.54 -3.56 -10.48
C SER A 175 12.20 -2.88 -10.78
N HIS A 176 11.65 -3.09 -11.98
CA HIS A 176 10.40 -2.48 -12.42
C HIS A 176 9.26 -2.66 -11.40
N ASN A 177 9.00 -3.88 -10.96
CA ASN A 177 7.96 -4.16 -9.99
C ASN A 177 8.22 -3.55 -8.61
N THR A 178 9.49 -3.40 -8.20
CA THR A 178 9.85 -2.71 -6.96
C THR A 178 9.54 -1.21 -7.05
N VAL A 179 9.85 -0.59 -8.19
CA VAL A 179 9.49 0.81 -8.47
C VAL A 179 7.98 1.00 -8.38
N TRP A 180 7.21 0.14 -9.04
CA TRP A 180 5.75 0.18 -8.96
C TRP A 180 5.26 0.08 -7.51
N VAL A 181 5.78 -0.87 -6.73
CA VAL A 181 5.43 -1.04 -5.31
C VAL A 181 5.78 0.19 -4.48
N TYR A 182 6.86 0.90 -4.79
CA TYR A 182 7.29 2.09 -4.05
C TYR A 182 6.55 3.37 -4.48
N LEU A 183 6.07 3.44 -5.71
CA LEU A 183 5.22 4.55 -6.15
C LEU A 183 3.81 4.52 -5.55
N MET A 184 3.28 3.33 -5.17
CA MET A 184 1.94 3.23 -4.59
C MET A 184 1.77 3.98 -3.24
N PRO A 185 2.70 3.91 -2.27
CA PRO A 185 2.66 4.75 -1.08
C PRO A 185 2.68 6.25 -1.36
N LEU A 186 3.52 6.71 -2.30
CA LEU A 186 3.52 8.11 -2.74
C LEU A 186 2.18 8.50 -3.34
N ARG A 187 1.61 7.67 -4.23
CA ARG A 187 0.28 7.89 -4.81
C ARG A 187 -0.81 8.00 -3.73
N LYS A 188 -0.71 7.21 -2.65
CA LYS A 188 -1.64 7.34 -1.51
C LYS A 188 -1.53 8.70 -0.82
N MET A 189 -0.32 9.24 -0.65
CA MET A 189 -0.12 10.59 -0.08
C MET A 189 -0.70 11.67 -0.99
N ILE A 190 -0.49 11.54 -2.30
CA ILE A 190 -1.08 12.46 -3.29
C ILE A 190 -2.62 12.38 -3.25
N SER A 191 -3.21 11.19 -3.15
CA SER A 191 -4.67 11.05 -3.00
C SER A 191 -5.19 11.77 -1.76
N ILE A 192 -4.51 11.61 -0.60
CA ILE A 192 -4.84 12.32 0.64
C ILE A 192 -4.75 13.85 0.44
N ALA A 193 -3.71 14.31 -0.27
CA ALA A 193 -3.52 15.72 -0.55
C ALA A 193 -4.65 16.30 -1.42
N ILE A 194 -5.12 15.56 -2.41
CA ILE A 194 -6.25 15.94 -3.28
C ILE A 194 -7.56 15.93 -2.49
N GLU A 195 -7.83 14.86 -1.73
CA GLU A 195 -9.02 14.71 -0.89
C GLU A 195 -9.17 15.85 0.14
N ASN A 196 -8.04 16.39 0.64
CA ASN A 196 -8.01 17.52 1.58
C ASN A 196 -7.92 18.90 0.88
N GLY A 197 -7.90 18.96 -0.45
CA GLY A 197 -7.79 20.20 -1.20
C GLY A 197 -6.40 20.88 -1.15
N TRP A 198 -5.37 20.16 -0.69
CA TRP A 198 -3.99 20.69 -0.63
C TRP A 198 -3.28 20.61 -1.98
N LEU A 199 -3.78 19.77 -2.88
CA LEU A 199 -3.34 19.61 -4.25
C LEU A 199 -4.54 19.61 -5.19
N LEU A 200 -4.54 20.47 -6.21
CA LEU A 200 -5.67 20.65 -7.12
C LEU A 200 -5.69 19.70 -8.31
N ARG A 201 -4.52 19.16 -8.68
CA ARG A 201 -4.36 18.28 -9.85
C ARG A 201 -3.53 17.07 -9.48
N ASP A 202 -3.92 15.90 -9.96
CA ASP A 202 -3.17 14.67 -9.75
C ASP A 202 -1.90 14.67 -10.63
N PRO A 203 -0.68 14.68 -10.05
CA PRO A 203 0.56 14.61 -10.81
C PRO A 203 0.79 13.24 -11.47
N PHE A 204 0.05 12.20 -11.07
CA PHE A 204 0.09 10.87 -11.67
C PHE A 204 -0.80 10.70 -12.90
N ILE A 205 -1.56 11.74 -13.32
CA ILE A 205 -2.59 11.62 -14.36
C ILE A 205 -2.05 11.06 -15.71
N LYS A 206 -0.76 11.31 -16.01
CA LYS A 206 -0.08 10.83 -17.22
C LYS A 206 1.01 9.80 -16.91
N HIS A 207 1.12 9.37 -15.65
CA HIS A 207 2.14 8.43 -15.24
C HIS A 207 1.57 7.01 -15.28
N GLU A 208 1.88 6.29 -16.35
CA GLU A 208 1.46 4.91 -16.57
C GLU A 208 2.60 3.97 -16.17
N ILE A 209 2.50 3.39 -15.01
CA ILE A 209 3.33 2.26 -14.60
C ILE A 209 2.42 1.14 -14.12
N SER A 210 2.59 -0.04 -14.68
CA SER A 210 1.87 -1.25 -14.30
C SER A 210 2.84 -2.32 -13.82
N MET A 211 2.35 -3.27 -13.06
CA MET A 211 3.14 -4.44 -12.69
C MET A 211 3.40 -5.31 -13.91
N GLU A 212 4.68 -5.65 -14.15
CA GLU A 212 5.04 -6.68 -15.12
C GLU A 212 4.76 -8.06 -14.55
N GLU A 213 4.27 -8.95 -15.42
CA GLU A 213 4.11 -10.34 -15.05
C GLU A 213 5.48 -10.98 -14.81
N THR A 214 5.63 -11.62 -13.65
CA THR A 214 6.85 -12.36 -13.30
C THR A 214 6.58 -13.84 -13.40
N GLU A 215 7.51 -14.57 -14.03
CA GLU A 215 7.46 -16.01 -14.00
C GLU A 215 7.72 -16.51 -12.57
N ARG A 216 6.79 -17.30 -12.08
CA ARG A 216 6.89 -17.87 -10.75
C ARG A 216 7.46 -19.27 -10.82
N ALA A 217 8.63 -19.48 -10.23
CA ALA A 217 9.23 -20.80 -10.17
C ALA A 217 8.34 -21.77 -9.38
N PHE A 218 8.27 -23.00 -9.85
CA PHE A 218 7.65 -24.15 -9.18
C PHE A 218 8.51 -25.38 -9.42
N LEU A 219 8.37 -26.44 -8.63
CA LEU A 219 9.05 -27.70 -8.83
C LEU A 219 8.29 -28.55 -9.85
N THR A 220 9.01 -29.16 -10.83
CA THR A 220 8.42 -30.19 -11.68
C THR A 220 8.17 -31.48 -10.89
N ASN A 221 7.47 -32.45 -11.48
CA ASN A 221 7.26 -33.76 -10.85
C ASN A 221 8.59 -34.48 -10.53
N GLU A 222 9.56 -34.39 -11.43
CA GLU A 222 10.87 -35.00 -11.27
C GLU A 222 11.69 -34.32 -10.16
N GLU A 223 11.63 -32.98 -10.08
CA GLU A 223 12.28 -32.20 -9.02
C GLU A 223 11.66 -32.47 -7.66
N LEU A 224 10.32 -32.51 -7.58
CA LEU A 224 9.58 -32.81 -6.36
C LEU A 224 9.89 -34.22 -5.88
N LYS A 225 9.93 -35.22 -6.80
CA LYS A 225 10.33 -36.61 -6.50
C LYS A 225 11.75 -36.67 -5.99
N ARG A 226 12.73 -36.05 -6.68
CA ARG A 226 14.12 -36.00 -6.21
C ARG A 226 14.25 -35.43 -4.81
N LEU A 227 13.50 -34.39 -4.51
CA LEU A 227 13.47 -33.77 -3.18
C LEU A 227 12.93 -34.72 -2.11
N MET A 228 11.86 -35.46 -2.41
CA MET A 228 11.25 -36.43 -1.48
C MET A 228 12.17 -37.67 -1.26
N ASP A 229 12.83 -38.16 -2.29
CA ASP A 229 13.67 -39.33 -2.23
C ASP A 229 15.03 -39.08 -1.53
N MET A 230 15.45 -37.77 -1.47
CA MET A 230 16.74 -37.43 -0.87
C MET A 230 16.76 -37.68 0.63
N ARG A 231 17.79 -38.33 1.11
CA ARG A 231 18.05 -38.61 2.53
C ARG A 231 19.15 -37.72 3.07
N PHE A 232 18.93 -37.17 4.23
CA PHE A 232 19.88 -36.23 4.86
C PHE A 232 20.37 -36.79 6.20
N LYS A 233 21.69 -36.71 6.42
CA LYS A 233 22.29 -37.08 7.71
C LYS A 233 21.96 -36.09 8.82
N LYS A 234 21.61 -34.83 8.48
CA LYS A 234 21.30 -33.78 9.44
C LYS A 234 19.78 -33.72 9.70
N PRO A 235 19.30 -33.98 10.93
CA PRO A 235 17.87 -33.98 11.24
C PRO A 235 17.16 -32.68 10.84
N LYS A 236 17.85 -31.52 10.97
CA LYS A 236 17.32 -30.23 10.55
C LYS A 236 17.01 -30.17 9.04
N TYR A 237 17.82 -30.82 8.20
CA TYR A 237 17.59 -30.83 6.75
C TYR A 237 16.38 -31.70 6.40
N GLU A 238 16.23 -32.83 7.09
CA GLU A 238 15.09 -33.72 6.93
C GLU A 238 13.79 -33.02 7.34
N LEU A 239 13.78 -32.39 8.51
CA LEU A 239 12.63 -31.60 8.97
C LEU A 239 12.25 -30.51 7.94
N VAL A 240 13.21 -29.70 7.50
CA VAL A 240 12.92 -28.60 6.56
C VAL A 240 12.45 -29.11 5.20
N ARG A 241 13.02 -30.23 4.70
CA ARG A 241 12.55 -30.91 3.50
C ARG A 241 11.09 -31.34 3.65
N ASP A 242 10.76 -32.04 4.74
CA ASP A 242 9.43 -32.56 4.99
C ASP A 242 8.38 -31.44 5.12
N LEU A 243 8.72 -30.38 5.86
CA LEU A 243 7.84 -29.19 5.99
C LEU A 243 7.62 -28.50 4.65
N PHE A 244 8.65 -28.44 3.79
CA PHE A 244 8.52 -27.85 2.47
C PHE A 244 7.68 -28.75 1.54
N VAL A 245 7.88 -30.07 1.57
CA VAL A 245 7.05 -31.05 0.86
C VAL A 245 5.60 -30.94 1.32
N PHE A 246 5.35 -30.85 2.63
CA PHE A 246 4.01 -30.61 3.16
C PHE A 246 3.35 -29.38 2.52
N CYS A 247 4.09 -28.26 2.40
CA CYS A 247 3.59 -27.06 1.71
C CYS A 247 3.39 -27.28 0.19
N CYS A 248 4.18 -28.16 -0.45
CA CYS A 248 3.99 -28.52 -1.86
C CYS A 248 2.69 -29.30 -2.13
N PHE A 249 2.13 -29.97 -1.12
CA PHE A 249 0.87 -30.70 -1.26
C PHE A 249 -0.34 -29.98 -0.65
N THR A 250 -0.12 -29.06 0.30
CA THR A 250 -1.22 -28.34 0.98
C THR A 250 -1.39 -26.90 0.55
N GLY A 251 -0.37 -26.32 -0.12
CA GLY A 251 -0.38 -24.91 -0.51
C GLY A 251 -0.31 -23.92 0.66
N LEU A 252 0.02 -24.37 1.87
CA LEU A 252 0.17 -23.49 3.03
C LEU A 252 1.37 -22.55 2.86
N SER A 253 1.18 -21.29 3.27
CA SER A 253 2.28 -20.35 3.42
C SER A 253 3.09 -20.66 4.68
N TYR A 254 4.29 -20.04 4.81
CA TYR A 254 5.09 -20.19 6.03
C TYR A 254 4.33 -19.83 7.31
N CYS A 255 3.59 -18.71 7.31
CA CYS A 255 2.86 -18.26 8.49
C CYS A 255 1.73 -19.23 8.89
N GLU A 256 1.05 -19.81 7.90
CA GLU A 256 -0.01 -20.80 8.11
C GLU A 256 0.58 -22.10 8.63
N LEU A 257 1.66 -22.60 8.04
CA LEU A 257 2.39 -23.76 8.53
C LEU A 257 2.90 -23.55 9.97
N TYR A 258 3.48 -22.38 10.24
CA TYR A 258 4.01 -22.04 11.57
C TYR A 258 2.95 -22.01 12.67
N ASN A 259 1.72 -21.62 12.33
CA ASN A 259 0.62 -21.50 13.27
C ASN A 259 -0.37 -22.68 13.23
N LEU A 260 -0.09 -23.70 12.43
CA LEU A 260 -0.99 -24.86 12.30
C LEU A 260 -1.07 -25.60 13.64
N SER A 261 -2.28 -25.81 14.13
CA SER A 261 -2.61 -26.52 15.37
C SER A 261 -3.59 -27.67 15.10
N ASP A 262 -3.78 -28.56 16.06
CA ASP A 262 -4.75 -29.65 15.93
C ASP A 262 -6.18 -29.14 15.75
N ASP A 263 -6.53 -27.95 16.25
CA ASP A 263 -7.83 -27.32 16.02
C ASP A 263 -8.11 -27.03 14.54
N ASN A 264 -7.07 -26.97 13.72
CA ASN A 264 -7.17 -26.80 12.28
C ASN A 264 -7.41 -28.09 11.52
N ILE A 265 -7.27 -29.26 12.16
CA ILE A 265 -7.46 -30.56 11.53
C ILE A 265 -8.87 -31.07 11.90
N ARG A 266 -9.65 -31.40 10.88
CA ARG A 266 -11.00 -31.91 11.05
C ARG A 266 -11.20 -33.15 10.20
N THR A 267 -11.83 -34.17 10.77
CA THR A 267 -12.31 -35.34 10.02
C THR A 267 -13.72 -35.06 9.52
N TYR A 268 -13.94 -35.22 8.24
CA TYR A 268 -15.27 -35.10 7.62
C TYR A 268 -16.01 -36.45 7.53
N PHE A 269 -17.22 -36.39 6.95
CA PHE A 269 -18.11 -37.51 6.69
C PHE A 269 -17.52 -38.60 5.76
N ASP A 270 -16.43 -38.26 5.05
CA ASP A 270 -15.68 -39.17 4.16
C ASP A 270 -14.50 -39.87 4.85
N ASP A 271 -14.39 -39.75 6.17
CA ASP A 271 -13.32 -40.25 7.03
C ASP A 271 -11.91 -39.74 6.67
N HIS A 272 -11.85 -38.71 5.84
CA HIS A 272 -10.59 -38.02 5.51
C HIS A 272 -10.35 -36.83 6.44
N GLU A 273 -9.08 -36.59 6.73
CA GLU A 273 -8.62 -35.41 7.48
C GLU A 273 -8.45 -34.23 6.55
N TRP A 274 -8.96 -33.08 6.99
CA TRP A 274 -8.90 -31.82 6.26
C TRP A 274 -8.29 -30.73 7.11
N ILE A 275 -7.47 -29.86 6.48
CA ILE A 275 -6.96 -28.65 7.09
C ILE A 275 -7.97 -27.52 6.86
N HIS A 276 -8.43 -26.93 7.94
CA HIS A 276 -9.31 -25.76 7.95
C HIS A 276 -8.55 -24.55 8.45
N ILE A 277 -8.28 -23.60 7.59
CA ILE A 277 -7.61 -22.35 7.97
C ILE A 277 -8.29 -21.14 7.35
N SER A 278 -8.37 -20.07 8.11
CA SER A 278 -8.66 -18.75 7.57
C SER A 278 -7.37 -18.09 7.11
N ARG A 279 -7.27 -17.76 5.83
CA ARG A 279 -6.06 -17.13 5.26
C ARG A 279 -5.77 -15.80 5.94
N GLN A 280 -4.61 -15.65 6.56
CA GLN A 280 -4.25 -14.45 7.32
C GLN A 280 -4.34 -13.15 6.49
N LYS A 281 -4.01 -13.21 5.21
CA LYS A 281 -4.01 -12.04 4.33
C LYS A 281 -5.38 -11.68 3.76
N THR A 282 -6.25 -12.68 3.51
CA THR A 282 -7.51 -12.50 2.78
C THR A 282 -8.74 -12.77 3.62
N THR A 283 -8.59 -13.37 4.81
CA THR A 283 -9.67 -13.85 5.69
C THR A 283 -10.61 -14.86 5.00
N VAL A 284 -10.18 -15.41 3.85
CA VAL A 284 -10.93 -16.44 3.14
C VAL A 284 -10.67 -17.79 3.79
N LEU A 285 -11.71 -18.56 4.03
CA LEU A 285 -11.60 -19.95 4.48
C LEU A 285 -10.93 -20.76 3.36
N SER A 286 -9.98 -21.58 3.73
CA SER A 286 -9.29 -22.52 2.85
C SER A 286 -9.38 -23.91 3.49
N GLU A 287 -9.88 -24.85 2.73
CA GLU A 287 -10.06 -26.23 3.11
C GLU A 287 -9.22 -27.12 2.22
N VAL A 288 -8.32 -27.88 2.82
CA VAL A 288 -7.34 -28.68 2.08
C VAL A 288 -7.37 -30.11 2.61
N GLN A 289 -7.76 -31.08 1.77
CA GLN A 289 -7.69 -32.47 2.14
C GLN A 289 -6.23 -32.93 2.35
N LEU A 290 -5.97 -33.63 3.44
CA LEU A 290 -4.68 -34.26 3.68
C LEU A 290 -4.57 -35.55 2.84
N LEU A 291 -3.88 -35.43 1.70
CA LEU A 291 -3.49 -36.58 0.90
C LEU A 291 -2.45 -37.44 1.65
N ASP A 292 -2.16 -38.65 1.18
CA ASP A 292 -1.27 -39.59 1.86
C ASP A 292 0.09 -39.01 2.24
N ILE A 293 0.77 -38.30 1.32
CA ILE A 293 2.11 -37.73 1.57
C ILE A 293 2.08 -36.68 2.70
N PRO A 294 1.27 -35.62 2.63
CA PRO A 294 1.17 -34.66 3.74
C PRO A 294 0.64 -35.30 5.04
N LYS A 295 -0.22 -36.33 4.96
CA LYS A 295 -0.69 -37.08 6.14
C LYS A 295 0.47 -37.80 6.83
N MET A 296 1.34 -38.49 6.09
CA MET A 296 2.53 -39.14 6.65
C MET A 296 3.48 -38.14 7.34
N ILE A 297 3.61 -36.92 6.78
CA ILE A 297 4.44 -35.88 7.38
C ILE A 297 3.77 -35.35 8.64
N TYR A 298 2.46 -35.13 8.61
CA TYR A 298 1.67 -34.72 9.77
C TYR A 298 1.84 -35.69 10.93
N GLU A 299 1.63 -36.98 10.71
CA GLU A 299 1.78 -38.02 11.73
C GLU A 299 3.22 -38.11 12.27
N LYS A 300 4.22 -37.93 11.40
CA LYS A 300 5.64 -37.94 11.80
C LYS A 300 6.00 -36.84 12.79
N TYR A 301 5.39 -35.66 12.67
CA TYR A 301 5.78 -34.48 13.45
C TYR A 301 4.68 -33.97 14.40
N LYS A 302 3.52 -34.63 14.43
CA LYS A 302 2.41 -34.30 15.31
C LYS A 302 2.87 -34.22 16.77
N GLY A 303 2.52 -33.12 17.45
CA GLY A 303 2.89 -32.91 18.84
C GLY A 303 4.34 -32.52 19.12
N MET A 304 5.17 -32.32 18.09
CA MET A 304 6.55 -31.86 18.26
C MET A 304 6.66 -30.32 18.23
N GLY A 305 5.60 -29.62 17.92
CA GLY A 305 5.57 -28.15 17.93
C GLY A 305 5.39 -27.59 19.34
N GLU A 306 5.88 -26.38 19.56
CA GLU A 306 5.72 -25.67 20.83
C GLU A 306 4.39 -24.89 20.86
N GLY A 307 3.79 -24.72 22.04
CA GLY A 307 2.61 -23.87 22.24
C GLY A 307 1.36 -24.33 21.50
N GLY A 308 1.09 -25.64 21.44
CA GLY A 308 -0.10 -26.23 20.82
C GLY A 308 -0.04 -26.32 19.29
N LYS A 309 1.14 -26.08 18.71
CA LYS A 309 1.37 -26.21 17.27
C LYS A 309 1.71 -27.66 16.89
N ILE A 310 1.38 -28.02 15.66
CA ILE A 310 1.67 -29.38 15.14
C ILE A 310 3.16 -29.56 14.89
N PHE A 311 3.78 -28.59 14.19
CA PHE A 311 5.14 -28.72 13.66
C PHE A 311 6.15 -27.87 14.42
N PRO A 312 7.41 -28.36 14.63
CA PRO A 312 8.53 -27.58 15.16
C PRO A 312 9.14 -26.70 14.05
N VAL A 313 8.41 -25.70 13.55
CA VAL A 313 8.80 -24.87 12.41
C VAL A 313 9.91 -23.89 12.79
N PRO A 314 11.11 -23.95 12.18
CA PRO A 314 12.20 -22.99 12.45
C PRO A 314 11.84 -21.57 12.01
N LYS A 315 12.54 -20.55 12.57
CA LYS A 315 12.41 -19.15 12.14
C LYS A 315 12.59 -19.01 10.62
N TYR A 316 11.85 -18.06 10.00
CA TYR A 316 11.80 -17.91 8.55
C TYR A 316 13.15 -17.78 7.86
N SER A 317 14.08 -17.00 8.40
CA SER A 317 15.43 -16.86 7.83
C SER A 317 16.22 -18.17 7.86
N SER A 318 16.08 -18.96 8.95
CA SER A 318 16.73 -20.24 9.12
C SER A 318 16.19 -21.31 8.16
N ILE A 319 14.86 -21.41 8.05
CA ILE A 319 14.19 -22.39 7.18
C ILE A 319 14.48 -22.08 5.70
N LEU A 320 14.44 -20.78 5.31
CA LEU A 320 14.73 -20.35 3.95
C LEU A 320 16.21 -20.63 3.57
N GLY A 321 17.15 -20.33 4.46
CA GLY A 321 18.56 -20.62 4.25
C GLY A 321 18.83 -22.12 4.14
N THR A 322 18.09 -22.95 4.88
CA THR A 322 18.23 -24.42 4.84
C THR A 322 17.63 -24.99 3.57
N ILE A 323 16.43 -24.58 3.15
CA ILE A 323 15.79 -25.10 1.92
C ILE A 323 16.61 -24.75 0.67
N LYS A 324 17.22 -23.55 0.59
CA LYS A 324 18.13 -23.21 -0.50
C LYS A 324 19.32 -24.18 -0.63
N LYS A 325 19.88 -24.60 0.50
CA LYS A 325 20.97 -25.59 0.52
C LYS A 325 20.48 -26.99 0.10
N ILE A 326 19.30 -27.38 0.57
CA ILE A 326 18.66 -28.64 0.19
C ILE A 326 18.42 -28.70 -1.32
N MET A 327 17.83 -27.66 -1.91
CA MET A 327 17.58 -27.59 -3.36
C MET A 327 18.86 -27.74 -4.16
N LYS A 328 19.95 -27.08 -3.75
CA LYS A 328 21.25 -27.21 -4.39
C LYS A 328 21.78 -28.62 -4.29
N LEU A 329 21.63 -29.30 -3.15
CA LEU A 329 22.01 -30.70 -2.98
C LEU A 329 21.19 -31.66 -3.85
N CYS A 330 19.93 -31.30 -4.15
CA CYS A 330 19.05 -32.06 -5.05
C CYS A 330 19.29 -31.71 -6.54
N GLY A 331 20.25 -30.86 -6.89
CA GLY A 331 20.50 -30.45 -8.28
C GLY A 331 19.36 -29.60 -8.85
N ILE A 332 18.69 -28.79 -8.01
CA ILE A 332 17.58 -27.88 -8.40
C ILE A 332 18.14 -26.48 -8.43
N GLU A 333 18.36 -25.93 -9.64
CA GLU A 333 18.97 -24.62 -9.89
C GLU A 333 17.91 -23.50 -10.05
N LYS A 334 16.92 -23.46 -9.17
CA LYS A 334 15.88 -22.40 -9.18
C LYS A 334 16.10 -21.43 -8.04
N GLU A 335 15.73 -20.16 -8.25
CA GLU A 335 15.72 -19.21 -7.15
C GLU A 335 14.63 -19.60 -6.14
N VAL A 336 15.05 -20.11 -4.98
CA VAL A 336 14.15 -20.72 -4.01
C VAL A 336 13.65 -19.70 -3.00
N THR A 337 12.34 -19.53 -2.97
CA THR A 337 11.60 -18.91 -1.87
C THR A 337 10.70 -19.96 -1.23
N TRP A 338 10.28 -19.75 0.03
CA TRP A 338 9.34 -20.70 0.66
C TRP A 338 8.01 -20.80 -0.12
N HIS A 339 7.63 -19.73 -0.81
CA HIS A 339 6.39 -19.66 -1.57
C HIS A 339 6.34 -20.57 -2.81
N ILE A 340 7.50 -21.07 -3.27
CA ILE A 340 7.58 -22.08 -4.34
C ILE A 340 6.78 -23.35 -3.99
N GLY A 341 6.73 -23.75 -2.70
CA GLY A 341 5.88 -24.87 -2.28
C GLY A 341 4.43 -24.68 -2.69
N ARG A 342 3.87 -23.47 -2.43
CA ARG A 342 2.51 -23.13 -2.83
C ARG A 342 2.33 -23.06 -4.36
N HIS A 343 3.34 -22.58 -5.09
CA HIS A 343 3.31 -22.59 -6.56
C HIS A 343 3.36 -24.01 -7.11
N THR A 344 4.17 -24.90 -6.49
CA THR A 344 4.26 -26.32 -6.83
C THR A 344 2.91 -27.03 -6.60
N MET A 345 2.27 -26.77 -5.47
CA MET A 345 0.91 -27.28 -5.22
C MET A 345 -0.06 -26.88 -6.34
N ALA A 346 -0.13 -25.58 -6.65
CA ALA A 346 -1.04 -25.10 -7.68
C ALA A 346 -0.76 -25.70 -9.06
N THR A 347 0.52 -25.69 -9.48
CA THR A 347 0.90 -26.06 -10.85
C THR A 347 1.09 -27.57 -10.99
N THR A 348 2.03 -28.13 -10.21
CA THR A 348 2.48 -29.52 -10.37
C THR A 348 1.52 -30.52 -9.77
N VAL A 349 1.04 -30.24 -8.54
CA VAL A 349 0.18 -31.20 -7.84
C VAL A 349 -1.26 -31.11 -8.33
N CYS A 350 -1.80 -29.92 -8.59
CA CYS A 350 -3.19 -29.75 -8.97
C CYS A 350 -3.41 -29.61 -10.48
N LEU A 351 -2.96 -28.50 -11.09
CA LEU A 351 -3.30 -28.17 -12.49
C LEU A 351 -2.73 -29.20 -13.48
N SER A 352 -1.54 -29.74 -13.23
CA SER A 352 -0.97 -30.81 -14.10
C SER A 352 -1.71 -32.12 -13.98
N ASN A 353 -2.49 -32.33 -12.93
CA ASN A 353 -3.35 -33.49 -12.70
C ASN A 353 -4.84 -33.21 -12.95
N ASN A 354 -5.13 -32.19 -13.76
CA ASN A 354 -6.49 -31.83 -14.22
C ASN A 354 -7.46 -31.39 -13.11
N VAL A 355 -6.95 -30.93 -11.95
CA VAL A 355 -7.81 -30.28 -10.94
C VAL A 355 -8.27 -28.93 -11.52
N PRO A 356 -9.57 -28.65 -11.53
CA PRO A 356 -10.11 -27.38 -12.07
C PRO A 356 -9.50 -26.17 -11.36
N ILE A 357 -9.27 -25.09 -12.11
CA ILE A 357 -8.64 -23.88 -11.57
C ILE A 357 -9.48 -23.22 -10.47
N GLU A 358 -10.79 -23.37 -10.52
CA GLU A 358 -11.74 -22.92 -9.49
C GLU A 358 -11.49 -23.64 -8.18
N THR A 359 -11.31 -24.96 -8.23
CA THR A 359 -10.97 -25.80 -7.08
C THR A 359 -9.61 -25.41 -6.50
N VAL A 360 -8.59 -25.21 -7.37
CA VAL A 360 -7.28 -24.72 -6.94
C VAL A 360 -7.38 -23.33 -6.29
N SER A 361 -8.20 -22.45 -6.84
CA SER A 361 -8.43 -21.09 -6.31
C SER A 361 -9.07 -21.15 -4.91
N SER A 362 -10.03 -22.04 -4.69
CA SER A 362 -10.69 -22.30 -3.41
C SER A 362 -9.68 -22.84 -2.38
N ILE A 363 -8.94 -23.89 -2.71
CA ILE A 363 -7.91 -24.49 -1.85
C ILE A 363 -6.85 -23.43 -1.46
N LEU A 364 -6.44 -22.59 -2.41
CA LEU A 364 -5.50 -21.51 -2.15
C LEU A 364 -6.11 -20.33 -1.37
N GLY A 365 -7.44 -20.27 -1.19
CA GLY A 365 -8.12 -19.15 -0.53
C GLY A 365 -7.92 -17.81 -1.24
N HIS A 366 -7.98 -17.80 -2.56
CA HIS A 366 -7.91 -16.58 -3.36
C HIS A 366 -9.29 -15.93 -3.47
N LYS A 367 -9.41 -14.63 -3.18
CA LYS A 367 -10.66 -13.86 -3.38
C LYS A 367 -11.02 -13.66 -4.85
N ASN A 368 -10.03 -13.73 -5.74
CA ASN A 368 -10.19 -13.49 -7.16
C ASN A 368 -9.42 -14.56 -7.93
N ILE A 369 -10.11 -15.25 -8.81
CA ILE A 369 -9.55 -16.33 -9.64
C ILE A 369 -8.38 -15.85 -10.51
N ARG A 370 -8.35 -14.56 -10.89
CA ARG A 370 -7.20 -13.96 -11.61
C ARG A 370 -5.88 -14.18 -10.89
N THR A 371 -5.89 -14.26 -9.55
CA THR A 371 -4.69 -14.58 -8.76
C THR A 371 -4.23 -16.01 -8.97
N THR A 372 -5.13 -16.93 -9.35
CA THR A 372 -4.81 -18.32 -9.64
C THR A 372 -4.42 -18.52 -11.11
N GLN A 373 -4.92 -17.67 -12.00
CA GLN A 373 -4.61 -17.72 -13.43
C GLN A 373 -3.13 -17.55 -13.75
N ILE A 374 -2.36 -16.93 -12.86
CA ILE A 374 -0.89 -16.85 -12.99
C ILE A 374 -0.21 -18.24 -13.04
N TYR A 375 -0.87 -19.28 -12.51
CA TYR A 375 -0.39 -20.68 -12.54
C TYR A 375 -0.89 -21.43 -13.77
N ALA A 376 -1.91 -20.92 -14.45
CA ALA A 376 -2.56 -21.58 -15.56
C ALA A 376 -1.90 -21.26 -16.91
N LYS A 377 -0.54 -21.10 -16.94
CA LYS A 377 0.16 -21.08 -18.24
C LYS A 377 -0.03 -22.43 -18.92
N ILE A 378 -1.00 -22.48 -19.85
CA ILE A 378 -1.32 -23.67 -20.61
C ILE A 378 -0.12 -24.00 -21.49
N THR A 379 0.61 -25.07 -21.15
CA THR A 379 1.68 -25.59 -22.01
C THR A 379 1.08 -26.27 -23.25
N LYS A 380 1.82 -26.26 -24.38
CA LYS A 380 1.40 -27.02 -25.58
C LYS A 380 1.18 -28.50 -25.27
N GLU A 381 1.94 -29.05 -24.33
CA GLU A 381 1.77 -30.44 -23.85
C GLU A 381 0.44 -30.67 -23.15
N LYS A 382 0.00 -29.72 -22.32
CA LYS A 382 -1.31 -29.82 -21.69
C LYS A 382 -2.43 -29.75 -22.71
N VAL A 383 -2.37 -28.81 -23.67
CA VAL A 383 -3.33 -28.73 -24.77
C VAL A 383 -3.40 -30.05 -25.53
N LYS A 384 -2.22 -30.62 -25.89
CA LYS A 384 -2.15 -31.93 -26.57
C LYS A 384 -2.82 -33.03 -25.75
N LYS A 385 -2.49 -33.12 -24.45
CA LYS A 385 -3.05 -34.13 -23.54
C LYS A 385 -4.57 -34.00 -23.41
N ASP A 386 -5.07 -32.77 -23.20
CA ASP A 386 -6.49 -32.50 -23.04
C ASP A 386 -7.27 -32.81 -24.34
N MET A 387 -6.71 -32.40 -25.52
CA MET A 387 -7.31 -32.69 -26.82
C MET A 387 -7.27 -34.19 -27.16
N THR A 388 -6.22 -34.92 -26.78
CA THR A 388 -6.18 -36.37 -26.95
C THR A 388 -7.22 -37.08 -26.11
N ALA A 389 -7.41 -36.64 -24.85
CA ALA A 389 -8.46 -37.18 -23.97
C ALA A 389 -9.86 -36.89 -24.52
N LEU A 390 -10.09 -35.66 -25.02
CA LEU A 390 -11.35 -35.30 -25.67
C LEU A 390 -11.61 -36.15 -26.92
N ALA A 391 -10.62 -36.33 -27.78
CA ALA A 391 -10.76 -37.17 -28.96
C ALA A 391 -11.13 -38.62 -28.59
N ALA A 392 -10.53 -39.20 -27.57
CA ALA A 392 -10.88 -40.52 -27.08
C ALA A 392 -12.34 -40.62 -26.59
N GLN A 393 -12.82 -39.56 -25.90
CA GLN A 393 -14.23 -39.49 -25.47
C GLN A 393 -15.20 -39.36 -26.66
N LEU A 394 -14.87 -38.55 -27.65
CA LEU A 394 -15.70 -38.37 -28.83
C LEU A 394 -15.75 -39.64 -29.68
N ASN A 395 -14.64 -40.35 -29.86
CA ASN A 395 -14.62 -41.63 -30.57
C ASN A 395 -15.54 -42.67 -29.91
N SER A 396 -15.60 -42.69 -28.58
CA SER A 396 -16.54 -43.58 -27.87
C SER A 396 -18.01 -43.20 -28.06
N ILE A 397 -18.30 -41.95 -28.33
CA ILE A 397 -19.65 -41.45 -28.66
C ILE A 397 -20.02 -41.80 -30.10
N GLU A 398 -19.06 -41.73 -31.03
CA GLU A 398 -19.27 -42.10 -32.46
C GLU A 398 -19.53 -43.61 -32.61
N GLU A 399 -18.83 -44.50 -31.86
CA GLU A 399 -19.13 -45.91 -31.78
C GLU A 399 -20.54 -46.20 -31.24
N PHE A 400 -21.02 -45.40 -30.27
CA PHE A 400 -22.37 -45.53 -29.70
C PHE A 400 -23.48 -44.99 -30.62
N ALA A 401 -23.17 -43.96 -31.44
CA ALA A 401 -24.12 -43.31 -32.33
C ALA A 401 -24.25 -43.98 -33.70
N GLY A 402 -23.42 -44.97 -34.04
CA GLY A 402 -23.46 -45.69 -35.31
C GLY A 402 -23.21 -44.79 -36.53
N VAL A 403 -22.55 -43.67 -36.35
CA VAL A 403 -22.21 -42.72 -37.41
C VAL A 403 -20.79 -43.06 -37.90
N ALA A 404 -20.72 -43.96 -38.90
CA ALA A 404 -19.56 -44.04 -39.77
C ALA A 404 -19.61 -42.85 -40.72
N ILE A 405 -18.61 -41.96 -40.61
CA ILE A 405 -18.36 -40.94 -41.64
C ILE A 405 -17.58 -41.58 -42.79
#